data_759f2f94ae7eb864ee69270aed4938ee
#
_entry.id   759f2f94ae7eb864ee69270aed4938ee
#
_cell.length_a   1.000
_cell.length_b   1.000
_cell.length_c   1.000
_cell.angle_alpha   90.00
_cell.angle_beta   90.00
_cell.angle_gamma   90.00
#
_symmetry.space_group_name_H-M   'P 1'
#
loop_
_entity.id
_entity.type
_entity.pdbx_description
1 polymer ?
#
loop_
_entity_poly.entity_id
_entity_poly.type
_entity_poly.pdbx_seq_one_letter_code
_entity_poly.pdbx_strand_id
1 'polypeptide(L)'
;MTELLTLRGVTVSYETNVALSSANLTVYDNDFIGIIGPNGGGKTTLLKTILGLVKPTSGNISFYKENHKVDKINIGYLPQINQIDKKFPISVHDVILSGLKPSGKIFSSYTKEQKSRVGEITTQMGLDKQIDRPIGALSGGQLQRALLGRAIIDKPDLLILDEPNSYVDKRFETDFYKILEDINKDTSIILVSHDVGTVISLVKNIACVNEGLHYHSGSNVTTDWLEKTYSSCPIEIIGHGDFPHRILEKHEGCDCCKD
;
A
#
# COMPACT_ATOMS: atom_id res chain seq x y z
N MET A 1 10.35 -16.94 -11.23
CA MET A 1 9.44 -16.07 -10.49
C MET A 1 8.03 -16.50 -10.84
N THR A 2 7.18 -16.77 -9.87
CA THR A 2 5.80 -17.22 -10.07
C THR A 2 4.89 -15.99 -10.16
N GLU A 3 4.03 -15.91 -11.17
CA GLU A 3 3.05 -14.84 -11.28
C GLU A 3 2.01 -14.98 -10.14
N LEU A 4 1.66 -13.86 -9.50
CA LEU A 4 0.62 -13.78 -8.46
C LEU A 4 -0.61 -13.03 -9.00
N LEU A 5 -0.39 -11.92 -9.70
CA LEU A 5 -1.43 -11.04 -10.22
C LEU A 5 -1.00 -10.46 -11.57
N THR A 6 -1.91 -10.44 -12.56
CA THR A 6 -1.69 -9.74 -13.83
C THR A 6 -2.86 -8.82 -14.17
N LEU A 7 -2.54 -7.59 -14.56
CA LEU A 7 -3.45 -6.67 -15.22
C LEU A 7 -3.06 -6.58 -16.70
N ARG A 8 -4.03 -6.74 -17.61
CA ARG A 8 -3.80 -6.65 -19.06
C ARG A 8 -4.79 -5.69 -19.69
N GLY A 9 -4.29 -4.55 -20.15
CA GLY A 9 -5.07 -3.51 -20.82
C GLY A 9 -6.21 -2.97 -19.96
N VAL A 10 -6.04 -2.90 -18.64
CA VAL A 10 -7.09 -2.51 -17.71
C VAL A 10 -7.38 -1.03 -17.83
N THR A 11 -8.63 -0.71 -18.20
CA THR A 11 -9.15 0.66 -18.27
C THR A 11 -10.30 0.80 -17.29
N VAL A 12 -10.34 1.91 -16.56
CA VAL A 12 -11.42 2.26 -15.64
C VAL A 12 -11.88 3.68 -15.92
N SER A 13 -13.18 3.83 -16.18
CA SER A 13 -13.82 5.13 -16.39
C SER A 13 -14.94 5.33 -15.38
N TYR A 14 -15.03 6.55 -14.86
CA TYR A 14 -16.16 7.03 -14.07
C TYR A 14 -16.94 8.03 -14.91
N GLU A 15 -18.15 7.66 -15.32
CA GLU A 15 -18.95 8.46 -16.29
C GLU A 15 -18.16 8.76 -17.56
N THR A 16 -17.77 10.02 -17.78
CA THR A 16 -16.99 10.47 -18.94
C THR A 16 -15.48 10.56 -18.69
N ASN A 17 -15.03 10.42 -17.44
CA ASN A 17 -13.62 10.58 -17.08
C ASN A 17 -12.90 9.23 -17.01
N VAL A 18 -11.82 9.09 -17.78
CA VAL A 18 -10.92 7.92 -17.71
C VAL A 18 -9.97 8.14 -16.53
N ALA A 19 -10.10 7.31 -15.52
CA ALA A 19 -9.23 7.35 -14.31
C ALA A 19 -8.02 6.43 -14.42
N LEU A 20 -8.09 5.41 -15.29
CA LEU A 20 -6.98 4.50 -15.56
C LEU A 20 -7.12 4.01 -17.01
N SER A 21 -6.08 4.16 -17.82
CA SER A 21 -6.09 3.85 -19.25
C SER A 21 -5.10 2.73 -19.57
N SER A 22 -5.60 1.62 -20.10
CA SER A 22 -4.80 0.49 -20.65
C SER A 22 -3.65 0.03 -19.72
N ALA A 23 -3.89 -0.02 -18.42
CA ALA A 23 -2.88 -0.38 -17.44
C ALA A 23 -2.46 -1.85 -17.58
N ASN A 24 -1.15 -2.08 -17.57
CA ASN A 24 -0.53 -3.38 -17.61
C ASN A 24 0.42 -3.50 -16.41
N LEU A 25 0.25 -4.53 -15.58
CA LEU A 25 1.08 -4.79 -14.42
C LEU A 25 1.15 -6.30 -14.18
N THR A 26 2.33 -6.81 -13.90
CA THR A 26 2.50 -8.17 -13.37
C THR A 26 3.17 -8.07 -12.00
N VAL A 27 2.58 -8.73 -11.01
CA VAL A 27 3.13 -8.89 -9.66
C VAL A 27 3.53 -10.35 -9.51
N TYR A 28 4.74 -10.58 -9.07
CA TYR A 28 5.27 -11.92 -8.80
C TYR A 28 5.28 -12.22 -7.31
N ASP A 29 5.41 -13.50 -6.95
CA ASP A 29 5.58 -13.91 -5.57
C ASP A 29 6.78 -13.19 -4.92
N ASN A 30 6.57 -12.71 -3.71
CA ASN A 30 7.54 -11.95 -2.92
C ASN A 30 8.04 -10.66 -3.59
N ASP A 31 7.29 -10.11 -4.53
CA ASP A 31 7.54 -8.78 -5.07
C ASP A 31 7.32 -7.70 -3.99
N PHE A 32 8.08 -6.61 -4.11
CA PHE A 32 7.82 -5.37 -3.38
C PHE A 32 7.76 -4.24 -4.40
N ILE A 33 6.55 -3.81 -4.73
CA ILE A 33 6.29 -2.82 -5.78
C ILE A 33 5.85 -1.51 -5.13
N GLY A 34 6.56 -0.42 -5.44
CA GLY A 34 6.13 0.93 -5.11
C GLY A 34 5.25 1.50 -6.23
N ILE A 35 4.08 1.99 -5.86
CA ILE A 35 3.22 2.75 -6.77
C ILE A 35 3.34 4.23 -6.45
N ILE A 36 3.83 5.01 -7.41
CA ILE A 36 3.98 6.46 -7.29
C ILE A 36 3.17 7.15 -8.39
N GLY A 37 2.97 8.45 -8.25
CA GLY A 37 2.23 9.26 -9.25
C GLY A 37 1.53 10.46 -8.60
N PRO A 38 1.05 11.42 -9.40
CA PRO A 38 0.38 12.62 -8.91
C PRO A 38 -0.96 12.29 -8.22
N ASN A 39 -1.44 13.25 -7.43
CA ASN A 39 -2.81 13.19 -6.89
C ASN A 39 -3.80 13.24 -8.05
N GLY A 40 -4.83 12.37 -7.99
CA GLY A 40 -5.77 12.22 -9.11
C GLY A 40 -5.27 11.32 -10.26
N GLY A 41 -4.00 10.90 -10.28
CA GLY A 41 -3.41 10.08 -11.36
C GLY A 41 -3.93 8.64 -11.48
N GLY A 42 -4.90 8.21 -10.67
CA GLY A 42 -5.51 6.88 -10.79
C GLY A 42 -4.99 5.82 -9.82
N LYS A 43 -4.07 6.13 -8.91
CA LYS A 43 -3.49 5.18 -7.93
C LYS A 43 -4.57 4.46 -7.10
N THR A 44 -5.46 5.22 -6.48
CA THR A 44 -6.57 4.66 -5.68
C THR A 44 -7.55 3.85 -6.54
N THR A 45 -7.78 4.26 -7.79
CA THR A 45 -8.59 3.50 -8.75
C THR A 45 -7.94 2.16 -9.06
N LEU A 46 -6.64 2.13 -9.30
CA LEU A 46 -5.88 0.90 -9.52
C LEU A 46 -6.00 -0.04 -8.31
N LEU A 47 -5.79 0.47 -7.09
CA LEU A 47 -5.94 -0.35 -5.87
C LEU A 47 -7.36 -0.90 -5.72
N LYS A 48 -8.39 -0.05 -5.87
CA LYS A 48 -9.80 -0.48 -5.79
C LYS A 48 -10.13 -1.54 -6.84
N THR A 49 -9.50 -1.48 -8.00
CA THR A 49 -9.71 -2.44 -9.09
C THR A 49 -9.04 -3.78 -8.75
N ILE A 50 -7.82 -3.77 -8.19
CA ILE A 50 -7.14 -4.99 -7.71
C ILE A 50 -7.93 -5.64 -6.57
N LEU A 51 -8.49 -4.83 -5.65
CA LEU A 51 -9.32 -5.27 -4.53
C LEU A 51 -10.72 -5.79 -4.97
N GLY A 52 -11.07 -5.65 -6.27
CA GLY A 52 -12.38 -6.03 -6.78
C GLY A 52 -13.52 -5.09 -6.37
N LEU A 53 -13.21 -3.91 -5.81
CA LEU A 53 -14.20 -2.89 -5.41
C LEU A 53 -14.70 -2.07 -6.60
N VAL A 54 -13.92 -2.02 -7.68
CA VAL A 54 -14.27 -1.37 -8.94
C VAL A 54 -14.03 -2.36 -10.06
N LYS A 55 -15.01 -2.53 -10.95
CA LYS A 55 -14.86 -3.37 -12.14
C LYS A 55 -14.20 -2.55 -13.25
N PRO A 56 -13.23 -3.12 -13.98
CA PRO A 56 -12.66 -2.46 -15.15
C PRO A 56 -13.73 -2.29 -16.24
N THR A 57 -13.65 -1.17 -16.97
CA THR A 57 -14.46 -0.89 -18.16
C THR A 57 -14.01 -1.76 -19.33
N SER A 58 -12.69 -2.01 -19.42
CA SER A 58 -12.09 -2.95 -20.38
C SER A 58 -10.80 -3.55 -19.82
N GLY A 59 -10.27 -4.56 -20.50
CA GLY A 59 -9.14 -5.34 -20.01
C GLY A 59 -9.55 -6.37 -18.97
N ASN A 60 -8.57 -7.04 -18.37
CA ASN A 60 -8.85 -8.07 -17.37
C ASN A 60 -7.78 -8.14 -16.28
N ILE A 61 -8.20 -8.63 -15.12
CA ILE A 61 -7.34 -8.95 -13.98
C ILE A 61 -7.38 -10.47 -13.82
N SER A 62 -6.21 -11.07 -13.62
CA SER A 62 -6.08 -12.50 -13.35
C SER A 62 -5.20 -12.72 -12.13
N PHE A 63 -5.61 -13.66 -11.29
CA PHE A 63 -4.88 -14.09 -10.13
C PHE A 63 -4.33 -15.49 -10.33
N TYR A 64 -3.18 -15.76 -9.72
CA TYR A 64 -2.50 -17.04 -9.85
C TYR A 64 -2.05 -17.53 -8.47
N LYS A 65 -1.97 -18.84 -8.32
CA LYS A 65 -1.39 -19.52 -7.16
C LYS A 65 -0.67 -20.77 -7.68
N GLU A 66 0.62 -20.90 -7.35
CA GLU A 66 1.44 -22.03 -7.82
C GLU A 66 1.37 -22.23 -9.36
N ASN A 67 1.44 -21.14 -10.11
CA ASN A 67 1.30 -21.07 -11.58
C ASN A 67 -0.08 -21.47 -12.13
N HIS A 68 -1.09 -21.67 -11.29
CA HIS A 68 -2.45 -21.95 -11.72
C HIS A 68 -3.32 -20.71 -11.59
N LYS A 69 -4.12 -20.42 -12.63
CA LYS A 69 -5.10 -19.34 -12.55
C LYS A 69 -6.17 -19.68 -11.53
N VAL A 70 -6.46 -18.72 -10.62
CA VAL A 70 -7.48 -18.83 -9.58
C VAL A 70 -8.46 -17.67 -9.66
N ASP A 71 -9.65 -17.82 -9.09
CA ASP A 71 -10.66 -16.74 -9.07
C ASP A 71 -10.27 -15.59 -8.17
N LYS A 72 -9.54 -15.86 -7.09
CA LYS A 72 -9.10 -14.88 -6.08
C LYS A 72 -7.91 -15.38 -5.30
N ILE A 73 -7.13 -14.43 -4.78
CA ILE A 73 -6.08 -14.64 -3.79
C ILE A 73 -6.48 -13.99 -2.46
N ASN A 74 -5.75 -14.27 -1.40
CA ASN A 74 -5.94 -13.58 -0.13
C ASN A 74 -5.21 -12.24 -0.16
N ILE A 75 -5.95 -11.13 -0.04
CA ILE A 75 -5.38 -9.78 -0.08
C ILE A 75 -5.58 -9.13 1.28
N GLY A 76 -4.47 -8.72 1.91
CA GLY A 76 -4.46 -7.82 3.06
C GLY A 76 -4.47 -6.37 2.58
N TYR A 77 -5.27 -5.53 3.22
CA TYR A 77 -5.36 -4.11 2.86
C TYR A 77 -5.23 -3.21 4.07
N LEU A 78 -4.28 -2.29 4.01
CA LEU A 78 -4.10 -1.20 4.96
C LEU A 78 -4.52 0.10 4.26
N PRO A 79 -5.70 0.67 4.63
CA PRO A 79 -6.19 1.92 4.07
C PRO A 79 -5.46 3.13 4.68
N GLN A 80 -5.65 4.29 4.08
CA GLN A 80 -5.22 5.56 4.67
C GLN A 80 -5.80 5.75 6.07
N ILE A 81 -4.97 6.15 7.03
CA ILE A 81 -5.36 6.27 8.46
C ILE A 81 -6.47 7.30 8.68
N ASN A 82 -6.52 8.38 7.90
CA ASN A 82 -7.55 9.41 7.98
C ASN A 82 -8.97 8.92 7.62
N GLN A 83 -9.10 7.76 7.00
CA GLN A 83 -10.39 7.12 6.71
C GLN A 83 -10.93 6.31 7.90
N ILE A 84 -10.17 6.19 9.01
CA ILE A 84 -10.54 5.40 10.18
C ILE A 84 -11.23 6.27 11.21
N ASP A 85 -12.46 5.91 11.59
CA ASP A 85 -13.17 6.55 12.69
C ASP A 85 -12.56 6.17 14.05
N LYS A 86 -11.74 7.07 14.60
CA LYS A 86 -11.10 6.88 15.90
C LYS A 86 -12.06 6.93 17.08
N LYS A 87 -13.29 7.40 16.87
CA LYS A 87 -14.32 7.46 17.93
C LYS A 87 -15.02 6.11 18.14
N PHE A 88 -14.85 5.19 17.19
CA PHE A 88 -15.44 3.87 17.32
C PHE A 88 -14.78 3.09 18.47
N PRO A 89 -15.55 2.61 19.48
CA PRO A 89 -14.98 2.01 20.70
C PRO A 89 -14.57 0.55 20.47
N ILE A 90 -13.56 0.33 19.62
CA ILE A 90 -13.02 -1.00 19.33
C ILE A 90 -11.59 -1.12 19.89
N SER A 91 -11.26 -2.25 20.50
CA SER A 91 -9.93 -2.52 21.02
C SER A 91 -8.92 -2.88 19.90
N VAL A 92 -7.61 -2.78 20.21
CA VAL A 92 -6.55 -3.27 19.32
C VAL A 92 -6.74 -4.75 19.02
N HIS A 93 -7.06 -5.55 20.06
CA HIS A 93 -7.38 -6.97 19.92
C HIS A 93 -8.45 -7.20 18.84
N ASP A 94 -9.58 -6.50 18.96
CA ASP A 94 -10.73 -6.73 18.07
C ASP A 94 -10.47 -6.19 16.65
N VAL A 95 -9.70 -5.11 16.52
CA VAL A 95 -9.24 -4.62 15.20
C VAL A 95 -8.41 -5.68 14.50
N ILE A 96 -7.41 -6.24 15.18
CA ILE A 96 -6.55 -7.27 14.58
C ILE A 96 -7.39 -8.51 14.27
N LEU A 97 -8.22 -8.96 15.21
CA LEU A 97 -9.10 -10.12 15.06
C LEU A 97 -10.04 -9.98 13.86
N SER A 98 -10.53 -8.76 13.59
CA SER A 98 -11.43 -8.48 12.45
C SER A 98 -10.79 -8.73 11.07
N GLY A 99 -9.47 -8.88 10.99
CA GLY A 99 -8.78 -9.29 9.77
C GLY A 99 -8.97 -10.76 9.41
N LEU A 100 -9.40 -11.59 10.35
CA LEU A 100 -9.70 -13.00 10.11
C LEU A 100 -11.15 -13.18 9.65
N LYS A 101 -11.35 -14.13 8.75
CA LYS A 101 -12.70 -14.61 8.40
C LYS A 101 -13.18 -15.56 9.49
N PRO A 102 -14.40 -15.36 10.05
CA PRO A 102 -14.97 -16.33 10.96
C PRO A 102 -15.05 -17.72 10.29
N SER A 103 -14.66 -18.76 11.02
CA SER A 103 -14.73 -20.12 10.53
C SER A 103 -16.16 -20.63 10.56
N GLY A 104 -16.95 -20.36 9.50
CA GLY A 104 -18.30 -20.92 9.38
C GLY A 104 -19.40 -19.91 9.02
N LYS A 105 -20.65 -20.20 9.46
CA LYS A 105 -21.86 -19.41 9.19
C LYS A 105 -21.83 -18.05 9.89
N ILE A 106 -22.65 -17.12 9.46
CA ILE A 106 -22.74 -15.68 9.81
C ILE A 106 -22.65 -15.35 11.32
N PHE A 107 -22.80 -16.32 12.23
CA PHE A 107 -22.70 -16.15 13.68
C PHE A 107 -21.69 -17.09 14.35
N SER A 108 -20.67 -17.57 13.60
CA SER A 108 -19.67 -18.45 14.21
C SER A 108 -18.64 -17.64 15.02
N SER A 109 -18.30 -18.16 16.20
CA SER A 109 -17.25 -17.61 17.03
C SER A 109 -15.87 -17.90 16.42
N TYR A 110 -14.89 -17.03 16.67
CA TYR A 110 -13.49 -17.31 16.33
C TYR A 110 -12.96 -18.50 17.13
N THR A 111 -12.15 -19.34 16.49
CA THR A 111 -11.53 -20.50 17.12
C THR A 111 -10.46 -20.07 18.16
N LYS A 112 -10.04 -21.02 19.00
CA LYS A 112 -8.93 -20.77 19.95
C LYS A 112 -7.64 -20.41 19.21
N GLU A 113 -7.35 -21.08 18.09
CA GLU A 113 -6.20 -20.83 17.24
C GLU A 113 -6.22 -19.44 16.65
N GLN A 114 -7.41 -18.99 16.15
CA GLN A 114 -7.59 -17.63 15.63
C GLN A 114 -7.34 -16.57 16.71
N LYS A 115 -7.83 -16.80 17.94
CA LYS A 115 -7.58 -15.89 19.07
C LYS A 115 -6.12 -15.89 19.52
N SER A 116 -5.45 -17.07 19.56
CA SER A 116 -4.02 -17.17 19.86
C SER A 116 -3.17 -16.37 18.88
N ARG A 117 -3.54 -16.44 17.59
CA ARG A 117 -2.86 -15.71 16.53
C ARG A 117 -2.90 -14.19 16.69
N VAL A 118 -3.97 -13.64 17.27
CA VAL A 118 -4.03 -12.20 17.60
C VAL A 118 -2.89 -11.82 18.54
N GLY A 119 -2.59 -12.65 19.54
CA GLY A 119 -1.46 -12.41 20.45
C GLY A 119 -0.10 -12.40 19.74
N GLU A 120 0.14 -13.38 18.84
CA GLU A 120 1.36 -13.44 18.03
C GLU A 120 1.55 -12.19 17.18
N ILE A 121 0.50 -11.80 16.46
CA ILE A 121 0.51 -10.59 15.62
C ILE A 121 0.67 -9.32 16.48
N THR A 122 0.02 -9.25 17.65
CA THR A 122 0.16 -8.12 18.55
C THR A 122 1.61 -7.94 19.01
N THR A 123 2.28 -9.05 19.35
CA THR A 123 3.70 -9.04 19.72
C THR A 123 4.58 -8.64 18.53
N GLN A 124 4.32 -9.19 17.33
CA GLN A 124 5.04 -8.81 16.10
C GLN A 124 4.92 -7.32 15.81
N MET A 125 3.76 -6.72 16.09
CA MET A 125 3.50 -5.28 15.92
C MET A 125 4.03 -4.43 17.09
N GLY A 126 4.55 -5.04 18.16
CA GLY A 126 5.01 -4.34 19.37
C GLY A 126 3.89 -3.60 20.11
N LEU A 127 2.71 -4.21 20.18
CA LEU A 127 1.49 -3.64 20.75
C LEU A 127 0.97 -4.39 21.98
N ASP A 128 1.79 -5.24 22.62
CA ASP A 128 1.39 -6.08 23.76
C ASP A 128 0.75 -5.26 24.88
N LYS A 129 1.32 -4.08 25.17
CA LYS A 129 0.81 -3.18 26.24
C LYS A 129 -0.47 -2.43 25.86
N GLN A 130 -0.85 -2.46 24.60
CA GLN A 130 -1.98 -1.72 24.03
C GLN A 130 -3.14 -2.63 23.62
N ILE A 131 -3.01 -3.94 23.76
CA ILE A 131 -3.95 -4.93 23.21
C ILE A 131 -5.42 -4.66 23.58
N ASP A 132 -5.68 -4.24 24.82
CA ASP A 132 -7.04 -3.94 25.31
C ASP A 132 -7.42 -2.46 25.16
N ARG A 133 -6.52 -1.61 24.66
CA ARG A 133 -6.83 -0.20 24.50
C ARG A 133 -7.71 0.06 23.28
N PRO A 134 -8.65 1.02 23.37
CA PRO A 134 -9.40 1.46 22.20
C PRO A 134 -8.46 2.14 21.20
N ILE A 135 -8.71 1.95 19.89
CA ILE A 135 -7.88 2.50 18.81
C ILE A 135 -7.77 4.03 18.86
N GLY A 136 -8.79 4.70 19.38
CA GLY A 136 -8.79 6.15 19.55
C GLY A 136 -7.76 6.68 20.56
N ALA A 137 -7.29 5.83 21.48
CA ALA A 137 -6.26 6.18 22.48
C ALA A 137 -4.83 5.87 22.00
N LEU A 138 -4.65 5.40 20.76
CA LEU A 138 -3.36 5.07 20.18
C LEU A 138 -2.71 6.31 19.54
N SER A 139 -1.36 6.34 19.58
CA SER A 139 -0.60 7.24 18.70
C SER A 139 -0.79 6.85 17.22
N GLY A 140 -0.46 7.76 16.30
CA GLY A 140 -0.55 7.48 14.86
C GLY A 140 0.19 6.20 14.45
N GLY A 141 1.44 6.04 14.90
CA GLY A 141 2.23 4.85 14.60
C GLY A 141 1.73 3.57 15.27
N GLN A 142 1.16 3.66 16.48
CA GLN A 142 0.51 2.51 17.12
C GLN A 142 -0.74 2.08 16.35
N LEU A 143 -1.58 3.03 15.93
CA LEU A 143 -2.76 2.76 15.12
C LEU A 143 -2.37 2.11 13.77
N GLN A 144 -1.34 2.66 13.11
CA GLN A 144 -0.81 2.10 11.87
C GLN A 144 -0.39 0.64 12.03
N ARG A 145 0.35 0.31 13.09
CA ARG A 145 0.76 -1.07 13.40
C ARG A 145 -0.41 -1.97 13.74
N ALA A 146 -1.44 -1.47 14.43
CA ALA A 146 -2.66 -2.25 14.68
C ALA A 146 -3.40 -2.57 13.37
N LEU A 147 -3.50 -1.60 12.45
CA LEU A 147 -4.11 -1.80 11.13
C LEU A 147 -3.27 -2.71 10.23
N LEU A 148 -1.94 -2.64 10.31
CA LEU A 148 -1.06 -3.58 9.62
C LEU A 148 -1.24 -5.00 10.18
N GLY A 149 -1.30 -5.17 11.50
CA GLY A 149 -1.60 -6.43 12.14
C GLY A 149 -2.93 -7.03 11.65
N ARG A 150 -3.97 -6.20 11.53
CA ARG A 150 -5.25 -6.60 10.92
C ARG A 150 -5.09 -7.08 9.48
N ALA A 151 -4.26 -6.40 8.68
CA ALA A 151 -4.10 -6.71 7.27
C ALA A 151 -3.33 -8.02 7.04
N ILE A 152 -2.42 -8.40 7.97
CA ILE A 152 -1.56 -9.58 7.80
C ILE A 152 -2.01 -10.82 8.58
N ILE A 153 -2.97 -10.70 9.50
CA ILE A 153 -3.35 -11.80 10.38
C ILE A 153 -3.85 -13.04 9.64
N ASP A 154 -4.47 -12.87 8.48
CA ASP A 154 -4.97 -13.98 7.65
C ASP A 154 -3.92 -14.50 6.63
N LYS A 155 -2.62 -14.22 6.84
CA LYS A 155 -1.50 -14.59 5.92
C LYS A 155 -1.84 -14.28 4.46
N PRO A 156 -1.92 -13.02 4.07
CA PRO A 156 -2.27 -12.67 2.70
C PRO A 156 -1.18 -13.11 1.71
N ASP A 157 -1.59 -13.49 0.51
CA ASP A 157 -0.70 -13.70 -0.63
C ASP A 157 -0.15 -12.34 -1.14
N LEU A 158 -0.98 -11.28 -1.04
CA LEU A 158 -0.66 -9.90 -1.43
C LEU A 158 -1.08 -8.92 -0.32
N LEU A 159 -0.16 -8.06 0.12
CA LEU A 159 -0.43 -6.96 1.03
C LEU A 159 -0.43 -5.64 0.27
N ILE A 160 -1.51 -4.87 0.36
CA ILE A 160 -1.65 -3.55 -0.25
C ILE A 160 -1.66 -2.49 0.85
N LEU A 161 -0.79 -1.49 0.73
CA LEU A 161 -0.63 -0.38 1.66
C LEU A 161 -0.92 0.93 0.92
N ASP A 162 -1.97 1.64 1.33
CA ASP A 162 -2.40 2.89 0.69
C ASP A 162 -1.95 4.09 1.55
N GLU A 163 -0.87 4.75 1.14
CA GLU A 163 -0.26 5.91 1.80
C GLU A 163 -0.08 5.72 3.34
N PRO A 164 0.64 4.68 3.78
CA PRO A 164 0.71 4.34 5.20
C PRO A 164 1.35 5.45 6.06
N ASN A 165 2.23 6.30 5.50
CA ASN A 165 3.08 7.22 6.27
C ASN A 165 2.48 8.60 6.53
N SER A 166 1.23 8.86 6.18
CA SER A 166 0.65 10.21 6.17
C SER A 166 0.67 10.95 7.54
N TYR A 167 1.06 10.29 8.66
CA TYR A 167 0.99 10.89 10.00
C TYR A 167 2.00 10.32 11.01
N VAL A 168 3.18 9.85 10.58
CA VAL A 168 4.11 9.14 11.47
C VAL A 168 5.46 9.84 11.56
N ASP A 169 6.03 9.90 12.77
CA ASP A 169 7.37 10.44 13.04
C ASP A 169 8.46 9.56 12.38
N LYS A 170 9.55 10.17 11.87
CA LYS A 170 10.64 9.48 11.15
C LYS A 170 11.24 8.27 11.87
N ARG A 171 11.27 8.28 13.21
CA ARG A 171 11.75 7.11 13.98
C ARG A 171 10.82 5.90 13.85
N PHE A 172 9.52 6.13 13.85
CA PHE A 172 8.51 5.11 13.63
C PHE A 172 8.54 4.54 12.22
N GLU A 173 8.86 5.38 11.26
CA GLU A 173 8.96 5.04 9.85
C GLU A 173 9.99 3.94 9.62
N THR A 174 11.19 4.08 10.16
CA THR A 174 12.26 3.07 10.05
C THR A 174 11.86 1.71 10.61
N ASP A 175 11.22 1.67 11.78
CA ASP A 175 10.77 0.42 12.39
C ASP A 175 9.60 -0.21 11.62
N PHE A 176 8.72 0.62 11.06
CA PHE A 176 7.61 0.15 10.23
C PHE A 176 8.11 -0.51 8.94
N TYR A 177 9.12 0.08 8.29
CA TYR A 177 9.71 -0.50 7.08
C TYR A 177 10.45 -1.81 7.33
N LYS A 178 11.14 -1.95 8.46
CA LYS A 178 11.74 -3.24 8.86
C LYS A 178 10.67 -4.34 9.00
N ILE A 179 9.52 -3.99 9.58
CA ILE A 179 8.38 -4.92 9.66
C ILE A 179 7.90 -5.32 8.26
N LEU A 180 7.82 -4.37 7.31
CA LEU A 180 7.43 -4.67 5.93
C LEU A 180 8.46 -5.54 5.20
N GLU A 181 9.77 -5.30 5.40
CA GLU A 181 10.83 -6.16 4.87
C GLU A 181 10.72 -7.61 5.38
N ASP A 182 10.41 -7.78 6.67
CA ASP A 182 10.19 -9.11 7.24
C ASP A 182 8.93 -9.77 6.66
N ILE A 183 7.84 -9.04 6.49
CA ILE A 183 6.61 -9.54 5.86
C ILE A 183 6.85 -9.91 4.39
N ASN A 184 7.67 -9.13 3.66
CA ASN A 184 7.96 -9.39 2.23
C ASN A 184 8.73 -10.68 1.95
N LYS A 185 9.27 -11.34 2.98
CA LYS A 185 9.92 -12.65 2.81
C LYS A 185 8.93 -13.72 2.33
N ASP A 186 7.66 -13.61 2.76
CA ASP A 186 6.61 -14.60 2.50
C ASP A 186 5.35 -14.00 1.84
N THR A 187 5.28 -12.69 1.67
CA THR A 187 4.10 -11.97 1.16
C THR A 187 4.52 -10.93 0.14
N SER A 188 3.86 -10.89 -1.02
CA SER A 188 4.08 -9.81 -1.98
C SER A 188 3.49 -8.51 -1.47
N ILE A 189 4.14 -7.36 -1.72
CA ILE A 189 3.71 -6.06 -1.22
C ILE A 189 3.53 -5.07 -2.37
N ILE A 190 2.41 -4.35 -2.36
CA ILE A 190 2.18 -3.13 -3.13
C ILE A 190 2.08 -1.96 -2.14
N LEU A 191 3.00 -1.01 -2.26
CA LEU A 191 3.06 0.20 -1.44
C LEU A 191 2.73 1.42 -2.30
N VAL A 192 1.62 2.08 -2.03
CA VAL A 192 1.30 3.38 -2.64
C VAL A 192 1.80 4.49 -1.74
N SER A 193 2.58 5.41 -2.30
CA SER A 193 3.06 6.58 -1.58
C SER A 193 3.25 7.76 -2.54
N HIS A 194 3.14 8.96 -1.99
CA HIS A 194 3.54 10.19 -2.64
C HIS A 194 4.98 10.59 -2.30
N ASP A 195 5.60 9.94 -1.30
CA ASP A 195 7.01 10.12 -0.97
C ASP A 195 7.89 9.19 -1.80
N VAL A 196 8.37 9.73 -2.93
CA VAL A 196 9.18 9.00 -3.90
C VAL A 196 10.51 8.55 -3.29
N GLY A 197 11.15 9.39 -2.47
CA GLY A 197 12.44 9.10 -1.86
C GLY A 197 12.39 7.88 -0.96
N THR A 198 11.39 7.80 -0.11
CA THR A 198 11.18 6.65 0.77
C THR A 198 10.85 5.38 -0.01
N VAL A 199 9.98 5.48 -1.02
CA VAL A 199 9.60 4.30 -1.84
C VAL A 199 10.81 3.71 -2.55
N ILE A 200 11.63 4.54 -3.22
CA ILE A 200 12.81 4.07 -3.98
C ILE A 200 13.79 3.27 -3.10
N SER A 201 13.94 3.64 -1.84
CA SER A 201 14.87 2.96 -0.93
C SER A 201 14.40 1.58 -0.44
N LEU A 202 13.10 1.28 -0.56
CA LEU A 202 12.47 0.10 0.03
C LEU A 202 12.05 -0.95 -0.98
N VAL A 203 11.66 -0.51 -2.18
CA VAL A 203 10.98 -1.38 -3.13
C VAL A 203 11.95 -2.02 -4.11
N LYS A 204 11.57 -3.19 -4.61
CA LYS A 204 12.31 -3.88 -5.66
C LYS A 204 11.99 -3.34 -7.05
N ASN A 205 10.76 -2.88 -7.26
CA ASN A 205 10.24 -2.42 -8.54
C ASN A 205 9.33 -1.21 -8.34
N ILE A 206 9.18 -0.36 -9.36
CA ILE A 206 8.36 0.83 -9.31
C ILE A 206 7.35 0.83 -10.43
N ALA A 207 6.11 1.13 -10.10
CA ALA A 207 5.04 1.37 -11.05
C ALA A 207 4.54 2.81 -10.90
N CYS A 208 4.44 3.51 -12.00
CA CYS A 208 4.02 4.89 -12.01
C CYS A 208 2.68 5.04 -12.68
N VAL A 209 1.79 5.71 -11.98
CA VAL A 209 0.40 5.84 -12.37
C VAL A 209 0.06 7.30 -12.53
N ASN A 210 -0.20 7.68 -13.80
CA ASN A 210 -0.74 8.97 -14.20
C ASN A 210 -1.65 8.73 -15.42
N GLU A 211 -2.94 8.45 -15.17
CA GLU A 211 -3.92 7.92 -16.14
C GLU A 211 -3.49 6.58 -16.76
N GLY A 212 -2.26 6.48 -17.25
CA GLY A 212 -1.60 5.23 -17.65
C GLY A 212 -0.77 4.63 -16.52
N LEU A 213 -0.25 3.41 -16.76
CA LEU A 213 0.67 2.74 -15.84
C LEU A 213 1.97 2.40 -16.58
N HIS A 214 3.09 2.87 -16.02
CA HIS A 214 4.43 2.58 -16.51
C HIS A 214 5.20 1.80 -15.44
N TYR A 215 5.58 0.57 -15.77
CA TYR A 215 6.32 -0.31 -14.87
C TYR A 215 7.82 -0.26 -15.15
N HIS A 216 8.61 -0.14 -14.10
CA HIS A 216 10.07 -0.15 -14.13
C HIS A 216 10.59 -1.27 -13.24
N SER A 217 11.36 -2.16 -13.86
CA SER A 217 12.12 -3.16 -13.13
C SER A 217 13.31 -2.49 -12.44
N GLY A 218 13.44 -2.67 -11.14
CA GLY A 218 14.42 -1.99 -10.30
C GLY A 218 13.91 -0.67 -9.72
N SER A 219 14.63 -0.18 -8.72
CA SER A 219 14.32 1.07 -8.02
C SER A 219 14.99 2.31 -8.67
N ASN A 220 15.79 2.14 -9.74
CA ASN A 220 16.43 3.24 -10.43
C ASN A 220 15.45 3.95 -11.36
N VAL A 221 14.90 5.05 -10.91
CA VAL A 221 14.00 5.93 -11.69
C VAL A 221 14.85 7.04 -12.30
N THR A 222 14.76 7.22 -13.63
CA THR A 222 15.49 8.30 -14.30
C THR A 222 14.78 9.64 -14.08
N THR A 223 15.55 10.74 -13.97
CA THR A 223 15.05 12.12 -13.88
C THR A 223 14.07 12.46 -14.99
N ASP A 224 14.37 12.09 -16.23
CA ASP A 224 13.54 12.30 -17.43
C ASP A 224 12.13 11.69 -17.31
N TRP A 225 12.05 10.62 -16.55
CA TRP A 225 10.80 9.91 -16.32
C TRP A 225 9.97 10.55 -15.19
N LEU A 226 10.63 11.00 -14.12
CA LEU A 226 9.97 11.77 -13.05
C LEU A 226 9.41 13.09 -13.58
N GLU A 227 10.14 13.79 -14.44
CA GLU A 227 9.69 15.01 -15.10
C GLU A 227 8.44 14.75 -15.94
N LYS A 228 8.38 13.68 -16.72
CA LYS A 228 7.19 13.32 -17.52
C LYS A 228 5.98 12.94 -16.65
N THR A 229 6.20 12.35 -15.49
CA THR A 229 5.12 11.91 -14.59
C THR A 229 4.59 13.05 -13.72
N TYR A 230 5.47 14.01 -13.37
CA TYR A 230 5.16 15.15 -12.50
C TYR A 230 5.24 16.50 -13.25
N SER A 231 4.99 16.53 -14.54
CA SER A 231 5.20 17.64 -15.47
C SER A 231 4.56 19.00 -15.11
N SER A 232 3.97 19.15 -13.93
CA SER A 232 3.42 20.43 -13.44
C SER A 232 4.19 21.08 -12.29
N CYS A 233 5.26 20.43 -11.78
CA CYS A 233 6.18 21.02 -10.80
C CYS A 233 7.59 20.47 -11.05
N PRO A 234 8.59 21.32 -11.33
CA PRO A 234 9.97 20.85 -11.42
C PRO A 234 10.39 20.29 -10.06
N ILE A 235 10.60 18.96 -10.01
CA ILE A 235 11.11 18.27 -8.84
C ILE A 235 12.51 17.80 -9.21
N GLU A 236 13.55 18.47 -8.73
CA GLU A 236 14.90 17.91 -8.76
C GLU A 236 15.04 16.89 -7.63
N ILE A 237 15.33 15.66 -8.02
CA ILE A 237 15.79 14.62 -7.08
C ILE A 237 17.31 14.63 -7.12
N ILE A 238 17.93 15.24 -6.13
CA ILE A 238 19.39 15.22 -6.00
C ILE A 238 19.74 14.03 -5.11
N GLY A 239 20.40 13.03 -5.71
CA GLY A 239 21.02 11.93 -4.98
C GLY A 239 22.40 12.33 -4.48
N HIS A 240 22.58 12.50 -3.17
CA HIS A 240 23.90 12.55 -2.54
C HIS A 240 24.11 11.26 -1.75
N GLY A 241 24.90 10.34 -2.27
CA GLY A 241 25.13 9.03 -1.64
C GLY A 241 23.96 8.07 -1.84
N ASP A 242 23.78 7.12 -0.93
CA ASP A 242 22.82 6.02 -1.03
C ASP A 242 21.35 6.43 -0.83
N PHE A 243 21.06 7.72 -0.58
CA PHE A 243 19.71 8.23 -0.32
C PHE A 243 19.41 9.47 -1.16
N PRO A 244 18.43 9.42 -2.08
CA PRO A 244 17.96 10.59 -2.80
C PRO A 244 17.21 11.56 -1.87
N HIS A 245 17.53 12.85 -1.97
CA HIS A 245 16.83 13.93 -1.26
C HIS A 245 15.98 14.73 -2.25
N ARG A 246 14.81 15.18 -1.77
CA ARG A 246 13.94 16.10 -2.50
C ARG A 246 14.37 17.53 -2.21
N ILE A 247 14.74 18.30 -3.23
CA ILE A 247 14.93 19.74 -3.14
C ILE A 247 13.86 20.42 -4.01
N LEU A 248 13.12 21.35 -3.40
CA LEU A 248 12.23 22.24 -4.14
C LEU A 248 13.10 23.41 -4.64
N GLU A 249 13.24 23.58 -5.96
CA GLU A 249 13.82 24.80 -6.49
C GLU A 249 12.97 26.02 -6.14
N LYS A 250 13.65 27.11 -5.75
CA LYS A 250 12.99 28.40 -5.63
C LYS A 250 12.61 28.89 -7.04
N HIS A 251 11.32 28.98 -7.32
CA HIS A 251 10.85 29.58 -8.55
C HIS A 251 11.19 31.08 -8.55
N GLU A 252 12.12 31.51 -9.36
CA GLU A 252 12.28 32.93 -9.67
C GLU A 252 11.05 33.40 -10.46
N GLY A 253 10.19 34.18 -9.79
CA GLY A 253 9.01 34.79 -10.45
C GLY A 253 7.64 34.28 -10.06
N CYS A 254 7.51 33.39 -9.06
CA CYS A 254 6.21 32.96 -8.55
C CYS A 254 5.76 33.81 -7.34
N ASP A 255 4.60 34.44 -7.41
CA ASP A 255 4.04 35.26 -6.30
C ASP A 255 3.63 34.42 -5.07
N CYS A 256 3.70 33.10 -5.14
CA CYS A 256 3.38 32.18 -4.04
C CYS A 256 4.51 32.06 -2.98
N CYS A 257 5.67 32.68 -3.20
CA CYS A 257 6.84 32.64 -2.29
C CYS A 257 7.13 33.98 -1.60
N LYS A 258 6.18 34.89 -1.63
CA LYS A 258 6.26 36.14 -0.85
C LYS A 258 5.34 35.97 0.35
N ASP A 259 5.90 35.38 1.43
CA ASP A 259 5.64 35.68 2.85
C ASP A 259 6.66 34.93 3.71
#